data_1b588ef0e900f1d23d213275dbf4d1cc
#
_entry.id   1b588ef0e900f1d23d213275dbf4d1cc
#
_cell.length_a   1.000
_cell.length_b   1.000
_cell.length_c   1.000
_cell.angle_alpha   90.00
_cell.angle_beta   90.00
_cell.angle_gamma   90.00
#
_symmetry.space_group_name_H-M   'P 1'
#
loop_
_entity.id
_entity.type
_entity.pdbx_description
1 polymer ?
#
loop_
_entity_poly.entity_id
_entity_poly.type
_entity_poly.pdbx_seq_one_letter_code
_entity_poly.pdbx_strand_id
1 'polypeptide(L)'
;MQIKSKFLQLLAGLGLAALATLAAAQAAKPNVVILATGGTIAGAGASALNSATYAAAKVPVDKLLAGLPELANVANVKGEQVSQIASESFTNDNLMKLGKRVSALVKQSDVDGIVVTHGTDTLEETAYFLSLVIRTSKPIVVVGSMRPGTALSADGALNLFGAVSVAASKDAVGKGVLVTMNDEIQSGRDVTKTINIKTEAFKSQWGPLGMVVEGNNYWFRAPVKRHTAQSEFNIDEFDALAPVEIVYGYGNVPRTALDAVGKSGIKALIHGGTGNGSVADRIVPALQEVRAKGIQVIRSSRVPDGFVLRNAEQPDDKYDWVVAHDLNPQKARILAAVALTKTVDSKELQRIFWQY
;
A
#
# COMPACT_ATOMS: atom_id res chain seq x y z
N MET A 1 36.26 -57.46 31.39
CA MET A 1 36.68 -56.03 31.33
C MET A 1 36.38 -55.34 29.95
N GLN A 2 36.25 -56.10 28.89
CA GLN A 2 36.01 -55.53 27.54
C GLN A 2 34.59 -55.06 27.23
N ILE A 3 33.54 -55.49 27.93
CA ILE A 3 32.13 -55.11 27.67
C ILE A 3 31.83 -53.71 28.20
N LYS A 4 32.43 -53.27 29.31
CA LYS A 4 32.23 -51.94 29.88
C LYS A 4 32.82 -50.79 29.01
N SER A 5 33.91 -51.10 28.28
CA SER A 5 34.61 -50.14 27.43
C SER A 5 33.76 -49.82 26.15
N LYS A 6 33.10 -50.82 25.55
CA LYS A 6 32.26 -50.62 24.35
C LYS A 6 30.96 -49.88 24.65
N PHE A 7 30.39 -50.07 25.85
CA PHE A 7 29.20 -49.34 26.29
C PHE A 7 29.47 -47.86 26.54
N LEU A 8 30.68 -47.56 27.10
CA LEU A 8 31.07 -46.15 27.33
C LEU A 8 31.41 -45.43 26.04
N GLN A 9 31.95 -46.11 25.02
CA GLN A 9 32.21 -45.54 23.69
C GLN A 9 30.90 -45.30 22.88
N LEU A 10 29.90 -46.19 23.07
CA LEU A 10 28.59 -46.01 22.43
C LEU A 10 27.82 -44.84 23.02
N LEU A 11 27.88 -44.63 24.34
CA LEU A 11 27.26 -43.50 25.03
C LEU A 11 27.95 -42.16 24.71
N ALA A 12 29.29 -42.15 24.55
CA ALA A 12 30.03 -40.97 24.14
C ALA A 12 29.72 -40.59 22.67
N GLY A 13 29.58 -41.58 21.77
CA GLY A 13 29.20 -41.37 20.37
C GLY A 13 27.78 -40.81 20.20
N LEU A 14 26.83 -41.31 20.98
CA LEU A 14 25.46 -40.80 21.02
C LEU A 14 25.37 -39.41 21.62
N GLY A 15 26.19 -39.09 22.63
CA GLY A 15 26.25 -37.75 23.22
C GLY A 15 26.83 -36.69 22.27
N LEU A 16 27.88 -37.04 21.49
CA LEU A 16 28.43 -36.14 20.47
C LEU A 16 27.48 -35.94 19.26
N ALA A 17 26.77 -36.98 18.84
CA ALA A 17 25.78 -36.87 17.79
C ALA A 17 24.59 -36.02 18.22
N ALA A 18 24.13 -36.12 19.46
CA ALA A 18 23.07 -35.27 20.02
C ALA A 18 23.50 -33.80 20.19
N LEU A 19 24.75 -33.53 20.51
CA LEU A 19 25.31 -32.17 20.57
C LEU A 19 25.51 -31.57 19.17
N ALA A 20 25.81 -32.37 18.16
CA ALA A 20 25.90 -31.92 16.78
C ALA A 20 24.52 -31.61 16.17
N THR A 21 23.45 -32.28 16.62
CA THR A 21 22.05 -31.96 16.18
C THR A 21 21.44 -30.80 16.94
N LEU A 22 21.96 -30.39 18.09
CA LEU A 22 21.58 -29.19 18.84
C LEU A 22 22.33 -27.93 18.38
N ALA A 23 23.34 -28.02 17.51
CA ALA A 23 23.69 -26.96 16.58
C ALA A 23 22.59 -26.87 15.51
N ALA A 24 21.30 -26.84 15.95
CA ALA A 24 20.15 -26.62 15.13
C ALA A 24 20.44 -25.38 14.31
N ALA A 25 20.54 -25.54 13.03
CA ALA A 25 20.75 -24.50 12.07
C ALA A 25 19.92 -23.30 12.53
N GLN A 26 20.58 -22.28 13.03
CA GLN A 26 19.95 -21.00 13.30
C GLN A 26 19.36 -20.61 11.96
N ALA A 27 18.02 -20.71 11.83
CA ALA A 27 17.35 -20.53 10.56
C ALA A 27 17.86 -19.22 9.97
N ALA A 28 18.36 -19.28 8.73
CA ALA A 28 18.91 -18.10 8.08
C ALA A 28 17.87 -16.99 8.15
N LYS A 29 18.30 -15.80 8.59
CA LYS A 29 17.39 -14.65 8.65
C LYS A 29 16.83 -14.36 7.27
N PRO A 30 15.54 -14.00 7.16
CA PRO A 30 14.94 -13.58 5.90
C PRO A 30 15.66 -12.39 5.28
N ASN A 31 15.74 -12.36 3.97
CA ASN A 31 16.32 -11.24 3.22
C ASN A 31 15.22 -10.26 2.85
N VAL A 32 15.28 -9.05 3.39
CA VAL A 32 14.32 -7.98 3.16
C VAL A 32 14.98 -6.84 2.39
N VAL A 33 14.37 -6.44 1.28
CA VAL A 33 14.82 -5.28 0.51
C VAL A 33 13.94 -4.07 0.85
N ILE A 34 14.57 -2.97 1.26
CA ILE A 34 13.92 -1.69 1.52
C ILE A 34 14.06 -0.79 0.30
N LEU A 35 12.95 -0.43 -0.32
CA LEU A 35 12.85 0.52 -1.42
C LEU A 35 12.47 1.89 -0.86
N ALA A 36 13.39 2.84 -0.88
CA ALA A 36 13.16 4.17 -0.36
C ALA A 36 12.63 5.11 -1.46
N THR A 37 11.50 5.77 -1.21
CA THR A 37 10.91 6.74 -2.12
C THR A 37 10.96 8.18 -1.60
N GLY A 38 11.30 8.39 -0.32
CA GLY A 38 11.36 9.72 0.31
C GLY A 38 10.32 9.90 1.42
N GLY A 39 9.64 11.02 1.42
CA GLY A 39 8.61 11.36 2.41
C GLY A 39 9.14 11.82 3.76
N THR A 40 8.27 11.89 4.76
CA THR A 40 8.55 12.36 6.12
C THR A 40 9.52 11.45 6.88
N ILE A 41 9.46 10.15 6.65
CA ILE A 41 10.36 9.17 7.28
C ILE A 41 11.84 9.44 6.93
N ALA A 42 12.06 10.04 5.77
CA ALA A 42 13.35 10.54 5.29
C ALA A 42 13.43 12.07 5.44
N GLY A 43 12.63 12.69 6.31
CA GLY A 43 12.57 14.13 6.53
C GLY A 43 13.50 14.58 7.65
N ALA A 44 13.89 15.87 7.60
CA ALA A 44 14.70 16.53 8.62
C ALA A 44 14.17 17.93 8.92
N GLY A 45 13.97 18.22 10.19
CA GLY A 45 13.67 19.55 10.72
C GLY A 45 14.90 20.22 11.32
N ALA A 46 14.88 21.55 11.41
CA ALA A 46 15.97 22.33 11.98
C ALA A 46 16.09 22.23 13.51
N SER A 47 15.02 21.82 14.19
CA SER A 47 14.93 21.66 15.64
C SER A 47 14.15 20.40 15.99
N ALA A 48 14.46 19.83 17.14
CA ALA A 48 13.72 18.67 17.67
C ALA A 48 12.24 18.99 17.97
N LEU A 49 11.87 20.25 18.09
CA LEU A 49 10.48 20.70 18.25
C LEU A 49 9.72 20.80 16.91
N ASN A 50 10.41 20.67 15.78
CA ASN A 50 9.80 20.72 14.47
C ASN A 50 9.15 19.38 14.09
N SER A 51 7.96 19.10 14.62
CA SER A 51 7.18 17.91 14.27
C SER A 51 6.36 18.06 12.98
N ALA A 52 6.07 19.31 12.58
CA ALA A 52 5.27 19.63 11.40
C ALA A 52 5.98 20.58 10.41
N THR A 53 7.02 21.31 10.87
CA THR A 53 7.83 22.22 10.03
C THR A 53 9.18 21.55 9.74
N TYR A 54 9.29 20.87 8.62
CA TYR A 54 10.49 20.13 8.21
C TYR A 54 10.58 20.04 6.68
N ALA A 55 11.73 19.62 6.18
CA ALA A 55 11.91 19.28 4.77
C ALA A 55 11.81 17.76 4.59
N ALA A 56 10.84 17.32 3.81
CA ALA A 56 10.67 15.90 3.48
C ALA A 56 11.78 15.39 2.55
N ALA A 57 11.99 14.07 2.50
CA ALA A 57 12.89 13.41 1.54
C ALA A 57 14.34 13.94 1.55
N LYS A 58 14.91 14.23 2.72
CA LYS A 58 16.29 14.75 2.84
C LYS A 58 17.32 13.67 3.21
N VAL A 59 16.89 12.61 3.87
CA VAL A 59 17.77 11.56 4.37
C VAL A 59 17.80 10.40 3.37
N PRO A 60 18.96 10.06 2.78
CA PRO A 60 19.08 8.92 1.89
C PRO A 60 18.95 7.59 2.65
N VAL A 61 18.61 6.52 1.93
CA VAL A 61 18.30 5.20 2.50
C VAL A 61 19.44 4.65 3.36
N ASP A 62 20.70 4.80 2.95
CA ASP A 62 21.84 4.29 3.70
C ASP A 62 21.96 4.95 5.09
N LYS A 63 21.66 6.23 5.19
CA LYS A 63 21.64 6.96 6.46
C LYS A 63 20.46 6.54 7.35
N LEU A 64 19.30 6.29 6.72
CA LEU A 64 18.12 5.80 7.43
C LEU A 64 18.41 4.43 8.07
N LEU A 65 19.03 3.51 7.31
CA LEU A 65 19.38 2.17 7.79
C LEU A 65 20.52 2.19 8.83
N ALA A 66 21.53 3.02 8.63
CA ALA A 66 22.61 3.19 9.60
C ALA A 66 22.13 3.70 10.97
N GLY A 67 21.01 4.42 10.99
CA GLY A 67 20.37 4.90 12.22
C GLY A 67 19.54 3.84 12.96
N LEU A 68 19.38 2.62 12.43
CA LEU A 68 18.52 1.57 12.99
C LEU A 68 19.21 0.18 12.92
N PRO A 69 20.29 -0.05 13.64
CA PRO A 69 21.03 -1.32 13.62
C PRO A 69 20.20 -2.52 14.11
N GLU A 70 19.13 -2.26 14.86
CA GLU A 70 18.18 -3.28 15.38
C GLU A 70 17.49 -4.08 14.27
N LEU A 71 17.41 -3.55 13.06
CA LEU A 71 16.88 -4.27 11.89
C LEU A 71 17.63 -5.60 11.66
N ALA A 72 18.92 -5.62 11.96
CA ALA A 72 19.74 -6.83 11.86
C ALA A 72 19.27 -7.95 12.81
N ASN A 73 18.45 -7.66 13.83
CA ASN A 73 17.91 -8.69 14.73
C ASN A 73 16.82 -9.53 14.04
N VAL A 74 16.08 -8.97 13.10
CA VAL A 74 14.91 -9.60 12.47
C VAL A 74 15.15 -10.05 11.03
N ALA A 75 16.02 -9.37 10.26
CA ALA A 75 16.26 -9.68 8.86
C ALA A 75 17.67 -9.31 8.39
N ASN A 76 18.10 -9.90 7.26
CA ASN A 76 19.20 -9.37 6.46
C ASN A 76 18.62 -8.26 5.59
N VAL A 77 18.97 -7.00 5.85
CA VAL A 77 18.36 -5.84 5.21
C VAL A 77 19.30 -5.23 4.17
N LYS A 78 18.75 -4.93 2.98
CA LYS A 78 19.41 -4.15 1.93
C LYS A 78 18.53 -2.97 1.54
N GLY A 79 19.12 -1.78 1.46
CA GLY A 79 18.43 -0.56 1.02
C GLY A 79 18.69 -0.23 -0.44
N GLU A 80 17.69 0.32 -1.11
CA GLU A 80 17.79 0.85 -2.48
C GLU A 80 16.97 2.14 -2.57
N GLN A 81 17.60 3.21 -3.10
CA GLN A 81 16.92 4.49 -3.34
C GLN A 81 16.24 4.44 -4.71
N VAL A 82 14.91 4.36 -4.75
CA VAL A 82 14.11 4.37 -5.99
C VAL A 82 13.80 5.79 -6.42
N SER A 83 13.41 6.64 -5.46
CA SER A 83 13.17 8.07 -5.64
C SER A 83 13.43 8.80 -4.31
N GLN A 84 13.46 10.13 -4.34
CA GLN A 84 13.63 10.94 -3.14
C GLN A 84 12.69 12.14 -3.23
N ILE A 85 11.39 11.88 -3.08
CA ILE A 85 10.30 12.79 -3.40
C ILE A 85 9.36 12.94 -2.20
N ALA A 86 8.81 14.12 -1.98
CA ALA A 86 7.65 14.32 -1.12
C ALA A 86 6.41 13.74 -1.82
N SER A 87 5.57 13.01 -1.08
CA SER A 87 4.59 12.11 -1.71
C SER A 87 3.45 12.80 -2.43
N GLU A 88 3.13 14.04 -2.10
CA GLU A 88 2.17 14.87 -2.84
C GLU A 88 2.60 15.14 -4.29
N SER A 89 3.91 14.97 -4.57
CA SER A 89 4.49 15.12 -5.91
C SER A 89 4.72 13.76 -6.63
N PHE A 90 4.16 12.67 -6.08
CA PHE A 90 4.34 11.32 -6.64
C PHE A 90 3.45 11.14 -7.87
N THR A 91 4.06 10.96 -9.04
CA THR A 91 3.36 10.86 -10.32
C THR A 91 3.02 9.41 -10.69
N ASN A 92 2.20 9.21 -11.74
CA ASN A 92 1.96 7.89 -12.31
C ASN A 92 3.28 7.22 -12.78
N ASP A 93 4.24 7.99 -13.31
CA ASP A 93 5.55 7.46 -13.73
C ASP A 93 6.36 6.97 -12.52
N ASN A 94 6.26 7.66 -11.39
CA ASN A 94 6.88 7.19 -10.14
C ASN A 94 6.23 5.89 -9.65
N LEU A 95 4.90 5.76 -9.73
CA LEU A 95 4.20 4.50 -9.42
C LEU A 95 4.65 3.37 -10.34
N MET A 96 4.73 3.61 -11.64
CA MET A 96 5.19 2.62 -12.63
C MET A 96 6.64 2.20 -12.37
N LYS A 97 7.55 3.15 -12.14
CA LYS A 97 8.96 2.88 -11.80
C LYS A 97 9.08 2.03 -10.55
N LEU A 98 8.38 2.39 -9.47
CA LEU A 98 8.35 1.64 -8.23
C LEU A 98 7.76 0.23 -8.44
N GLY A 99 6.61 0.12 -9.10
CA GLY A 99 5.93 -1.15 -9.37
C GLY A 99 6.81 -2.10 -10.17
N LYS A 100 7.46 -1.64 -11.26
CA LYS A 100 8.39 -2.45 -12.06
C LYS A 100 9.59 -2.91 -11.21
N ARG A 101 10.11 -2.06 -10.32
CA ARG A 101 11.21 -2.48 -9.43
C ARG A 101 10.76 -3.52 -8.41
N VAL A 102 9.60 -3.35 -7.79
CA VAL A 102 9.00 -4.35 -6.88
C VAL A 102 8.78 -5.67 -7.62
N SER A 103 8.20 -5.65 -8.84
CA SER A 103 7.99 -6.85 -9.67
C SER A 103 9.29 -7.59 -9.96
N ALA A 104 10.38 -6.87 -10.25
CA ALA A 104 11.68 -7.48 -10.48
C ALA A 104 12.25 -8.17 -9.22
N LEU A 105 12.05 -7.56 -8.04
CA LEU A 105 12.55 -8.11 -6.77
C LEU A 105 11.77 -9.33 -6.28
N VAL A 106 10.43 -9.33 -6.41
CA VAL A 106 9.63 -10.49 -5.95
C VAL A 106 9.90 -11.76 -6.75
N LYS A 107 10.48 -11.65 -7.94
CA LYS A 107 10.90 -12.78 -8.79
C LYS A 107 12.25 -13.39 -8.37
N GLN A 108 13.05 -12.68 -7.55
CA GLN A 108 14.35 -13.17 -7.07
C GLN A 108 14.15 -14.17 -5.93
N SER A 109 14.82 -15.31 -6.01
CA SER A 109 14.69 -16.39 -5.01
C SER A 109 15.33 -16.04 -3.66
N ASP A 110 16.28 -15.12 -3.66
CA ASP A 110 17.00 -14.64 -2.49
C ASP A 110 16.37 -13.42 -1.81
N VAL A 111 15.20 -12.99 -2.24
CA VAL A 111 14.38 -11.93 -1.60
C VAL A 111 13.16 -12.56 -0.97
N ASP A 112 13.01 -12.45 0.35
CA ASP A 112 11.87 -13.01 1.10
C ASP A 112 10.75 -12.01 1.31
N GLY A 113 11.07 -10.72 1.47
CA GLY A 113 10.09 -9.66 1.68
C GLY A 113 10.58 -8.30 1.17
N ILE A 114 9.64 -7.39 0.96
CA ILE A 114 9.92 -6.03 0.50
C ILE A 114 9.28 -5.02 1.45
N VAL A 115 10.02 -3.98 1.79
CA VAL A 115 9.51 -2.79 2.49
C VAL A 115 9.64 -1.59 1.56
N VAL A 116 8.60 -0.77 1.47
CA VAL A 116 8.62 0.49 0.74
C VAL A 116 8.46 1.63 1.74
N THR A 117 9.50 2.46 1.93
CA THR A 117 9.34 3.69 2.71
C THR A 117 8.73 4.77 1.83
N HIS A 118 7.68 5.42 2.31
CA HIS A 118 6.87 6.35 1.52
C HIS A 118 6.41 7.57 2.34
N GLY A 119 6.17 8.67 1.67
CA GLY A 119 5.51 9.82 2.28
C GLY A 119 4.02 9.54 2.52
N THR A 120 3.49 10.04 3.61
CA THR A 120 2.16 9.65 4.11
C THR A 120 0.98 10.18 3.30
N ASP A 121 1.16 11.25 2.48
CA ASP A 121 0.04 11.91 1.79
C ASP A 121 -0.59 11.06 0.68
N THR A 122 0.24 10.26 -0.03
CA THR A 122 -0.24 9.35 -1.08
C THR A 122 0.15 7.89 -0.83
N LEU A 123 0.54 7.55 0.42
CA LEU A 123 0.92 6.19 0.80
C LEU A 123 -0.18 5.17 0.49
N GLU A 124 -1.44 5.50 0.79
CA GLU A 124 -2.58 4.62 0.55
C GLU A 124 -2.80 4.31 -0.93
N GLU A 125 -2.55 5.29 -1.81
CA GLU A 125 -2.64 5.11 -3.26
C GLU A 125 -1.55 4.18 -3.77
N THR A 126 -0.31 4.37 -3.31
CA THR A 126 0.82 3.51 -3.66
C THR A 126 0.64 2.08 -3.14
N ALA A 127 0.19 1.90 -1.90
CA ALA A 127 -0.08 0.59 -1.32
C ALA A 127 -1.17 -0.15 -2.10
N TYR A 128 -2.25 0.54 -2.46
CA TYR A 128 -3.31 -0.04 -3.26
C TYR A 128 -2.85 -0.36 -4.69
N PHE A 129 -2.12 0.54 -5.34
CA PHE A 129 -1.53 0.28 -6.66
C PHE A 129 -0.70 -1.00 -6.68
N LEU A 130 0.25 -1.15 -5.75
CA LEU A 130 1.07 -2.35 -5.65
C LEU A 130 0.24 -3.61 -5.38
N SER A 131 -0.82 -3.49 -4.56
CA SER A 131 -1.77 -4.58 -4.29
C SER A 131 -2.49 -5.07 -5.55
N LEU A 132 -2.77 -4.16 -6.49
CA LEU A 132 -3.42 -4.48 -7.77
C LEU A 132 -2.46 -5.14 -8.77
N VAL A 133 -1.21 -4.66 -8.87
CA VAL A 133 -0.39 -4.94 -10.06
C VAL A 133 0.81 -5.87 -9.81
N ILE A 134 1.13 -6.20 -8.56
CA ILE A 134 2.26 -7.10 -8.23
C ILE A 134 1.76 -8.51 -7.96
N ARG A 135 2.09 -9.44 -8.84
CA ARG A 135 1.68 -10.85 -8.71
C ARG A 135 2.70 -11.63 -7.89
N THR A 136 2.47 -11.72 -6.58
CA THR A 136 3.33 -12.44 -5.64
C THR A 136 2.57 -12.87 -4.39
N SER A 137 3.08 -13.89 -3.70
CA SER A 137 2.68 -14.21 -2.32
C SER A 137 3.65 -13.64 -1.28
N LYS A 138 4.83 -13.15 -1.70
CA LYS A 138 5.83 -12.56 -0.78
C LYS A 138 5.26 -11.31 -0.11
N PRO A 139 5.57 -11.07 1.17
CA PRO A 139 5.15 -9.87 1.87
C PRO A 139 5.70 -8.60 1.22
N ILE A 140 4.83 -7.62 1.01
CA ILE A 140 5.17 -6.26 0.62
C ILE A 140 4.56 -5.34 1.66
N VAL A 141 5.38 -4.54 2.33
CA VAL A 141 4.93 -3.64 3.41
C VAL A 141 5.29 -2.20 3.06
N VAL A 142 4.30 -1.34 3.01
CA VAL A 142 4.50 0.11 2.83
C VAL A 142 4.48 0.76 4.21
N VAL A 143 5.43 1.68 4.44
CA VAL A 143 5.61 2.34 5.73
C VAL A 143 5.99 3.79 5.55
N GLY A 144 5.54 4.62 6.48
CA GLY A 144 5.89 6.03 6.54
C GLY A 144 6.13 6.50 7.98
N SER A 145 6.18 7.80 8.16
CA SER A 145 6.11 8.43 9.48
C SER A 145 5.36 9.75 9.41
N MET A 146 4.74 10.14 10.51
CA MET A 146 4.07 11.43 10.62
C MET A 146 4.99 12.52 11.15
N ARG A 147 6.11 12.14 11.76
CA ARG A 147 7.14 13.06 12.27
C ARG A 147 8.49 12.76 11.63
N PRO A 148 9.29 13.79 11.30
CA PRO A 148 10.65 13.57 10.78
C PRO A 148 11.55 12.95 11.85
N GLY A 149 12.57 12.21 11.44
CA GLY A 149 13.48 11.51 12.36
C GLY A 149 14.23 12.45 13.34
N THR A 150 14.29 13.76 13.07
CA THR A 150 14.87 14.77 13.95
C THR A 150 13.93 15.26 15.06
N ALA A 151 12.63 14.95 14.98
CA ALA A 151 11.64 15.44 15.94
C ALA A 151 11.64 14.65 17.25
N LEU A 152 11.25 15.31 18.35
CA LEU A 152 10.92 14.61 19.60
C LEU A 152 9.76 13.62 19.35
N SER A 153 9.88 12.42 19.93
CA SER A 153 8.91 11.33 19.72
C SER A 153 8.65 11.03 18.24
N ALA A 154 9.71 11.03 17.41
CA ALA A 154 9.65 10.59 16.03
C ALA A 154 9.18 9.13 15.95
N ASP A 155 8.21 8.85 15.08
CA ASP A 155 7.59 7.54 14.93
C ASP A 155 8.27 6.64 13.86
N GLY A 156 9.14 7.23 13.03
CA GLY A 156 9.68 6.56 11.84
C GLY A 156 10.53 5.33 12.13
N ALA A 157 11.38 5.36 13.18
CA ALA A 157 12.26 4.24 13.52
C ALA A 157 11.46 2.99 13.93
N LEU A 158 10.47 3.15 14.83
CA LEU A 158 9.63 2.05 15.28
C LEU A 158 8.72 1.54 14.14
N ASN A 159 8.14 2.43 13.35
CA ASN A 159 7.35 2.05 12.17
C ASN A 159 8.18 1.23 11.18
N LEU A 160 9.43 1.63 10.89
CA LEU A 160 10.32 0.91 9.98
C LEU A 160 10.71 -0.45 10.54
N PHE A 161 11.03 -0.54 11.82
CA PHE A 161 11.33 -1.80 12.49
C PHE A 161 10.14 -2.76 12.42
N GLY A 162 8.93 -2.28 12.73
CA GLY A 162 7.69 -3.05 12.59
C GLY A 162 7.45 -3.51 11.16
N ALA A 163 7.63 -2.64 10.16
CA ALA A 163 7.47 -2.99 8.76
C ALA A 163 8.44 -4.08 8.30
N VAL A 164 9.71 -4.02 8.70
CA VAL A 164 10.71 -5.06 8.40
C VAL A 164 10.36 -6.37 9.10
N SER A 165 9.90 -6.32 10.36
CA SER A 165 9.45 -7.51 11.11
C SER A 165 8.26 -8.20 10.42
N VAL A 166 7.31 -7.44 9.91
CA VAL A 166 6.17 -7.96 9.14
C VAL A 166 6.65 -8.54 7.80
N ALA A 167 7.52 -7.83 7.06
CA ALA A 167 8.03 -8.28 5.77
C ALA A 167 8.91 -9.56 5.89
N ALA A 168 9.56 -9.76 7.03
CA ALA A 168 10.38 -10.94 7.34
C ALA A 168 9.53 -12.14 7.81
N SER A 169 8.25 -11.95 8.12
CA SER A 169 7.41 -12.99 8.72
C SER A 169 6.78 -13.91 7.69
N LYS A 170 6.88 -15.23 7.94
CA LYS A 170 6.17 -16.24 7.15
C LYS A 170 4.65 -16.11 7.25
N ASP A 171 4.14 -15.60 8.36
CA ASP A 171 2.70 -15.41 8.59
C ASP A 171 2.13 -14.24 7.76
N ALA A 172 2.97 -13.37 7.22
CA ALA A 172 2.55 -12.31 6.30
C ALA A 172 2.45 -12.77 4.83
N VAL A 173 2.94 -13.98 4.52
CA VAL A 173 2.88 -14.54 3.16
C VAL A 173 1.44 -14.69 2.71
N GLY A 174 1.11 -14.21 1.52
CA GLY A 174 -0.23 -14.31 0.92
C GLY A 174 -1.26 -13.33 1.47
N LYS A 175 -0.87 -12.38 2.33
CA LYS A 175 -1.79 -11.36 2.89
C LYS A 175 -1.87 -10.06 2.06
N GLY A 176 -1.30 -10.06 0.86
CA GLY A 176 -1.32 -8.90 -0.03
C GLY A 176 -0.27 -7.85 0.34
N VAL A 177 -0.49 -6.63 -0.13
CA VAL A 177 0.30 -5.47 0.29
C VAL A 177 -0.24 -4.96 1.61
N LEU A 178 0.66 -4.77 2.56
CA LEU A 178 0.36 -4.34 3.92
C LEU A 178 0.87 -2.91 4.15
N VAL A 179 0.28 -2.22 5.10
CA VAL A 179 0.77 -0.94 5.61
C VAL A 179 0.99 -1.09 7.11
N THR A 180 2.20 -0.75 7.56
CA THR A 180 2.54 -0.84 8.99
C THR A 180 2.91 0.55 9.48
N MET A 181 2.09 1.09 10.37
CA MET A 181 2.33 2.35 11.07
C MET A 181 1.63 2.33 12.42
N ASN A 182 2.25 2.95 13.42
CA ASN A 182 1.68 3.10 14.76
C ASN A 182 1.22 1.75 15.36
N ASP A 183 2.12 0.73 15.25
CA ASP A 183 1.94 -0.65 15.71
C ASP A 183 0.81 -1.45 15.03
N GLU A 184 0.06 -0.85 14.11
CA GLU A 184 -1.00 -1.54 13.38
C GLU A 184 -0.50 -2.11 12.04
N ILE A 185 -1.03 -3.28 11.68
CA ILE A 185 -0.87 -3.90 10.36
C ILE A 185 -2.20 -3.76 9.62
N GLN A 186 -2.20 -2.92 8.60
CA GLN A 186 -3.38 -2.59 7.80
C GLN A 186 -3.31 -3.25 6.41
N SER A 187 -4.47 -3.49 5.80
CA SER A 187 -4.56 -3.83 4.37
C SER A 187 -4.21 -2.59 3.52
N GLY A 188 -3.31 -2.72 2.57
CA GLY A 188 -2.98 -1.65 1.61
C GLY A 188 -4.17 -1.21 0.76
N ARG A 189 -5.19 -2.07 0.62
CA ARG A 189 -6.45 -1.73 -0.03
C ARG A 189 -7.34 -0.85 0.85
N ASP A 190 -7.43 -1.17 2.14
CA ASP A 190 -8.49 -0.60 3.00
C ASP A 190 -8.02 0.60 3.80
N VAL A 191 -6.71 0.70 4.06
CA VAL A 191 -6.14 1.78 4.87
C VAL A 191 -6.31 3.15 4.22
N THR A 192 -6.64 4.17 5.01
CA THR A 192 -6.79 5.56 4.57
C THR A 192 -6.18 6.51 5.59
N LYS A 193 -5.52 7.58 5.13
CA LYS A 193 -5.06 8.67 5.98
C LYS A 193 -6.25 9.51 6.41
N THR A 194 -6.68 9.33 7.65
CA THR A 194 -7.88 10.00 8.22
C THR A 194 -7.55 11.23 9.05
N ILE A 195 -6.31 11.35 9.53
CA ILE A 195 -5.85 12.47 10.35
C ILE A 195 -4.53 12.99 9.77
N ASN A 196 -4.44 14.31 9.58
CA ASN A 196 -3.30 14.93 8.90
C ASN A 196 -2.08 15.22 9.80
N ILE A 197 -2.20 15.16 11.13
CA ILE A 197 -1.13 15.66 12.03
C ILE A 197 -0.72 14.70 13.16
N LYS A 198 -1.55 13.72 13.53
CA LYS A 198 -1.24 12.74 14.59
C LYS A 198 -0.41 11.59 14.03
N THR A 199 0.35 10.89 14.90
CA THR A 199 1.03 9.64 14.54
C THR A 199 0.03 8.53 14.21
N GLU A 200 -1.11 8.46 14.91
CA GLU A 200 -2.27 7.60 14.62
C GLU A 200 -3.09 8.18 13.46
N ALA A 201 -2.49 8.30 12.29
CA ALA A 201 -3.09 8.97 11.14
C ALA A 201 -3.85 8.03 10.19
N PHE A 202 -3.50 6.74 10.17
CA PHE A 202 -4.02 5.77 9.24
C PHE A 202 -5.01 4.82 9.89
N LYS A 203 -6.18 4.67 9.27
CA LYS A 203 -7.25 3.77 9.73
C LYS A 203 -7.91 3.07 8.53
N SER A 204 -8.53 1.94 8.80
CA SER A 204 -9.45 1.27 7.89
C SER A 204 -10.83 1.25 8.53
N GLN A 205 -11.89 1.57 7.78
CA GLN A 205 -13.27 1.41 8.24
C GLN A 205 -13.59 -0.04 8.66
N TRP A 206 -12.83 -1.00 8.12
CA TRP A 206 -12.96 -2.42 8.45
C TRP A 206 -12.01 -2.85 9.58
N GLY A 207 -11.17 -1.94 10.11
CA GLY A 207 -10.18 -2.12 11.16
C GLY A 207 -8.89 -2.81 10.70
N PRO A 208 -7.83 -2.88 11.54
CA PRO A 208 -6.54 -3.46 11.21
C PRO A 208 -6.62 -4.97 10.99
N LEU A 209 -5.70 -5.52 10.19
CA LEU A 209 -5.52 -6.96 10.02
C LEU A 209 -4.82 -7.58 11.24
N GLY A 210 -3.98 -6.81 11.92
CA GLY A 210 -3.19 -7.26 13.05
C GLY A 210 -2.42 -6.11 13.69
N MET A 211 -1.50 -6.47 14.58
CA MET A 211 -0.57 -5.56 15.24
C MET A 211 0.84 -6.12 15.20
N VAL A 212 1.84 -5.24 15.27
CA VAL A 212 3.22 -5.60 15.48
C VAL A 212 3.71 -4.97 16.79
N VAL A 213 4.14 -5.80 17.73
CA VAL A 213 4.61 -5.35 19.05
C VAL A 213 5.97 -5.98 19.31
N GLU A 214 7.00 -5.17 19.56
CA GLU A 214 8.37 -5.64 19.79
C GLU A 214 8.87 -6.62 18.73
N GLY A 215 8.48 -6.41 17.45
CA GLY A 215 8.85 -7.27 16.33
C GLY A 215 8.01 -8.54 16.17
N ASN A 216 7.07 -8.82 17.06
CA ASN A 216 6.15 -9.95 16.97
C ASN A 216 4.84 -9.54 16.30
N ASN A 217 4.37 -10.35 15.35
CA ASN A 217 3.15 -10.07 14.58
C ASN A 217 1.95 -10.84 15.14
N TYR A 218 0.88 -10.13 15.40
CA TYR A 218 -0.39 -10.67 15.92
C TYR A 218 -1.49 -10.43 14.89
N TRP A 219 -2.04 -11.49 14.32
CA TRP A 219 -3.04 -11.42 13.26
C TRP A 219 -4.44 -11.67 13.81
N PHE A 220 -5.39 -10.82 13.40
CA PHE A 220 -6.79 -10.90 13.79
C PHE A 220 -7.70 -11.20 12.62
N ARG A 221 -7.31 -10.82 11.39
CA ARG A 221 -8.10 -10.96 10.17
C ARG A 221 -7.21 -11.16 8.95
N ALA A 222 -7.85 -11.50 7.82
CA ALA A 222 -7.20 -11.58 6.52
C ALA A 222 -7.95 -10.70 5.50
N PRO A 223 -7.29 -10.22 4.43
CA PRO A 223 -7.97 -9.54 3.33
C PRO A 223 -8.98 -10.46 2.63
N VAL A 224 -10.12 -9.90 2.23
CA VAL A 224 -11.20 -10.64 1.53
C VAL A 224 -11.19 -10.34 0.03
N LYS A 225 -10.85 -9.11 -0.35
CA LYS A 225 -10.82 -8.66 -1.75
C LYS A 225 -9.62 -9.23 -2.50
N ARG A 226 -9.72 -9.35 -3.82
CA ARG A 226 -8.60 -9.80 -4.66
C ARG A 226 -7.40 -8.87 -4.55
N HIS A 227 -6.22 -9.45 -4.47
CA HIS A 227 -4.95 -8.73 -4.37
C HIS A 227 -3.78 -9.57 -4.88
N THR A 228 -2.68 -8.95 -5.16
CA THR A 228 -1.36 -9.55 -5.47
C THR A 228 -1.46 -10.85 -6.28
N ALA A 229 -1.20 -12.03 -5.70
CA ALA A 229 -1.20 -13.32 -6.40
C ALA A 229 -2.55 -13.67 -7.06
N GLN A 230 -3.66 -13.14 -6.53
CA GLN A 230 -5.01 -13.35 -7.07
C GLN A 230 -5.44 -12.26 -8.06
N SER A 231 -4.61 -11.23 -8.26
CA SER A 231 -4.93 -10.13 -9.17
C SER A 231 -4.94 -10.59 -10.62
N GLU A 232 -5.87 -10.06 -11.40
CA GLU A 232 -5.89 -10.20 -12.85
C GLU A 232 -4.98 -9.18 -13.57
N PHE A 233 -4.43 -8.20 -12.82
CA PHE A 233 -3.51 -7.19 -13.34
C PHE A 233 -2.06 -7.58 -13.08
N ASN A 234 -1.17 -7.20 -13.99
CA ASN A 234 0.25 -7.40 -13.86
C ASN A 234 1.00 -6.19 -14.43
N ILE A 235 1.87 -5.57 -13.62
CA ILE A 235 2.66 -4.40 -14.01
C ILE A 235 3.54 -4.65 -15.25
N ASP A 236 3.89 -5.89 -15.52
CA ASP A 236 4.73 -6.25 -16.65
C ASP A 236 3.97 -6.23 -18.00
N GLU A 237 2.63 -6.13 -17.97
CA GLU A 237 1.76 -6.17 -19.14
C GLU A 237 1.40 -4.79 -19.70
N PHE A 238 1.80 -3.70 -19.04
CA PHE A 238 1.53 -2.33 -19.49
C PHE A 238 2.65 -1.37 -19.10
N ASP A 239 2.80 -0.29 -19.86
CA ASP A 239 3.88 0.71 -19.68
C ASP A 239 3.40 2.05 -19.13
N ALA A 240 2.09 2.29 -19.11
CA ALA A 240 1.52 3.52 -18.59
C ALA A 240 0.13 3.27 -17.99
N LEU A 241 -0.23 4.08 -17.01
CA LEU A 241 -1.58 4.12 -16.44
C LEU A 241 -2.50 5.01 -17.29
N ALA A 242 -3.76 4.64 -17.39
CA ALA A 242 -4.75 5.47 -18.07
C ALA A 242 -4.95 6.80 -17.31
N PRO A 243 -5.14 7.92 -18.02
CA PRO A 243 -5.41 9.21 -17.37
C PRO A 243 -6.83 9.22 -16.79
N VAL A 244 -6.91 9.48 -15.47
CA VAL A 244 -8.16 9.52 -14.68
C VAL A 244 -8.13 10.72 -13.76
N GLU A 245 -9.21 11.50 -13.75
CA GLU A 245 -9.36 12.68 -12.91
C GLU A 245 -10.45 12.50 -11.84
N ILE A 246 -10.34 13.29 -10.77
CA ILE A 246 -11.33 13.32 -9.68
C ILE A 246 -12.00 14.69 -9.65
N VAL A 247 -13.33 14.69 -9.61
CA VAL A 247 -14.13 15.91 -9.38
C VAL A 247 -15.03 15.69 -8.17
N TYR A 248 -14.91 16.55 -7.17
CA TYR A 248 -15.71 16.46 -5.95
C TYR A 248 -17.05 17.18 -6.08
N GLY A 249 -18.10 16.53 -5.57
CA GLY A 249 -19.42 17.13 -5.35
C GLY A 249 -19.47 17.91 -4.03
N TYR A 250 -20.15 19.08 -4.05
CA TYR A 250 -20.40 19.91 -2.88
C TYR A 250 -21.66 20.76 -3.09
N GLY A 251 -22.17 21.40 -2.02
CA GLY A 251 -23.30 22.32 -2.13
C GLY A 251 -23.02 23.43 -3.14
N ASN A 252 -23.96 23.67 -4.07
CA ASN A 252 -23.80 24.63 -5.16
C ASN A 252 -22.66 24.33 -6.16
N VAL A 253 -22.25 23.06 -6.34
CA VAL A 253 -21.22 22.69 -7.32
C VAL A 253 -21.61 23.11 -8.75
N PRO A 254 -20.79 23.89 -9.47
CA PRO A 254 -21.04 24.24 -10.87
C PRO A 254 -20.56 23.11 -11.79
N ARG A 255 -20.98 23.16 -13.07
CA ARG A 255 -20.47 22.22 -14.08
C ARG A 255 -19.06 22.53 -14.61
N THR A 256 -18.47 23.67 -14.24
CA THR A 256 -17.22 24.20 -14.80
C THR A 256 -16.08 23.18 -14.83
N ALA A 257 -15.86 22.47 -13.71
CA ALA A 257 -14.81 21.44 -13.64
C ALA A 257 -15.10 20.27 -14.59
N LEU A 258 -16.36 19.84 -14.69
CA LEU A 258 -16.79 18.76 -15.58
C LEU A 258 -16.60 19.14 -17.06
N ASP A 259 -16.92 20.37 -17.44
CA ASP A 259 -16.73 20.88 -18.80
C ASP A 259 -15.25 20.94 -19.21
N ALA A 260 -14.37 21.31 -18.26
CA ALA A 260 -12.92 21.33 -18.48
C ALA A 260 -12.35 19.90 -18.61
N VAL A 261 -12.69 19.04 -17.68
CA VAL A 261 -12.23 17.65 -17.63
C VAL A 261 -12.72 16.86 -18.85
N GLY A 262 -13.96 17.07 -19.28
CA GLY A 262 -14.50 16.44 -20.49
C GLY A 262 -13.78 16.82 -21.81
N LYS A 263 -12.81 17.75 -21.78
CA LYS A 263 -11.97 18.16 -22.90
C LYS A 263 -10.48 17.77 -22.73
N SER A 264 -10.09 17.22 -21.58
CA SER A 264 -8.68 16.99 -21.22
C SER A 264 -8.10 15.69 -21.78
N GLY A 265 -8.88 14.84 -22.47
CA GLY A 265 -8.39 13.57 -23.03
C GLY A 265 -8.32 12.41 -22.03
N ILE A 266 -8.90 12.57 -20.84
CA ILE A 266 -8.98 11.50 -19.84
C ILE A 266 -9.82 10.31 -20.34
N LYS A 267 -9.63 9.16 -19.70
CA LYS A 267 -10.38 7.92 -19.97
C LYS A 267 -11.48 7.65 -18.95
N ALA A 268 -11.32 8.16 -17.74
CA ALA A 268 -12.36 8.10 -16.70
C ALA A 268 -12.36 9.34 -15.82
N LEU A 269 -13.53 9.62 -15.29
CA LEU A 269 -13.81 10.63 -14.28
C LEU A 269 -14.35 9.95 -13.02
N ILE A 270 -13.70 10.17 -11.90
CA ILE A 270 -14.23 9.80 -10.58
C ILE A 270 -15.02 10.99 -10.04
N HIS A 271 -16.32 10.81 -9.83
CA HIS A 271 -17.14 11.80 -9.13
C HIS A 271 -17.19 11.46 -7.65
N GLY A 272 -16.42 12.19 -6.84
CA GLY A 272 -16.47 12.09 -5.37
C GLY A 272 -17.72 12.79 -4.83
N GLY A 273 -18.86 12.10 -4.89
CA GLY A 273 -20.16 12.64 -4.50
C GLY A 273 -20.32 12.87 -3.00
N THR A 274 -21.44 13.44 -2.60
CA THR A 274 -21.85 13.53 -1.19
C THR A 274 -22.59 12.25 -0.78
N GLY A 275 -22.71 11.99 0.54
CA GLY A 275 -23.48 10.85 1.05
C GLY A 275 -23.18 9.53 0.31
N ASN A 276 -24.19 8.87 -0.20
CA ASN A 276 -24.08 7.62 -0.99
C ASN A 276 -23.60 7.85 -2.45
N GLY A 277 -22.60 8.71 -2.65
CA GLY A 277 -22.13 9.10 -3.98
C GLY A 277 -23.14 9.95 -4.75
N SER A 278 -23.97 10.71 -4.04
CA SER A 278 -25.04 11.55 -4.63
C SER A 278 -24.47 12.59 -5.57
N VAL A 279 -25.19 12.82 -6.66
CA VAL A 279 -24.88 13.80 -7.72
C VAL A 279 -25.95 14.87 -7.70
N ALA A 280 -25.55 16.14 -7.63
CA ALA A 280 -26.49 17.25 -7.69
C ALA A 280 -27.21 17.29 -9.06
N ASP A 281 -28.54 17.42 -9.09
CA ASP A 281 -29.36 17.33 -10.30
C ASP A 281 -28.83 18.19 -11.45
N ARG A 282 -28.41 19.42 -11.15
CA ARG A 282 -27.88 20.36 -12.14
C ARG A 282 -26.62 19.95 -12.86
N ILE A 283 -25.84 18.98 -12.31
CA ILE A 283 -24.62 18.48 -12.95
C ILE A 283 -24.78 17.09 -13.56
N VAL A 284 -25.92 16.41 -13.34
CA VAL A 284 -26.23 15.13 -14.00
C VAL A 284 -26.10 15.22 -15.52
N PRO A 285 -26.68 16.25 -16.22
CA PRO A 285 -26.50 16.38 -17.66
C PRO A 285 -25.04 16.49 -18.09
N ALA A 286 -24.21 17.22 -17.34
CA ALA A 286 -22.77 17.34 -17.64
C ALA A 286 -22.04 16.00 -17.53
N LEU A 287 -22.35 15.18 -16.53
CA LEU A 287 -21.79 13.83 -16.41
C LEU A 287 -22.25 12.89 -17.52
N GLN A 288 -23.50 13.02 -17.97
CA GLN A 288 -24.01 12.29 -19.15
C GLN A 288 -23.29 12.72 -20.43
N GLU A 289 -23.03 14.03 -20.61
CA GLU A 289 -22.22 14.55 -21.72
C GLU A 289 -20.78 14.02 -21.70
N VAL A 290 -20.17 13.92 -20.50
CA VAL A 290 -18.84 13.30 -20.31
C VAL A 290 -18.88 11.82 -20.72
N ARG A 291 -19.91 11.07 -20.28
CA ARG A 291 -20.07 9.66 -20.64
C ARG A 291 -20.29 9.47 -22.15
N ALA A 292 -21.08 10.32 -22.77
CA ALA A 292 -21.36 10.28 -24.22
C ALA A 292 -20.10 10.48 -25.09
N LYS A 293 -19.04 11.10 -24.53
CA LYS A 293 -17.71 11.22 -25.18
C LYS A 293 -16.84 9.95 -25.04
N GLY A 294 -17.36 8.87 -24.46
CA GLY A 294 -16.62 7.63 -24.22
C GLY A 294 -15.80 7.63 -22.93
N ILE A 295 -15.85 8.69 -22.12
CA ILE A 295 -15.18 8.78 -20.84
C ILE A 295 -16.00 8.01 -19.80
N GLN A 296 -15.39 7.10 -19.05
CA GLN A 296 -16.08 6.39 -17.97
C GLN A 296 -16.43 7.35 -16.84
N VAL A 297 -17.63 7.26 -16.32
CA VAL A 297 -18.08 8.00 -15.13
C VAL A 297 -18.19 7.01 -13.98
N ILE A 298 -17.44 7.24 -12.92
CA ILE A 298 -17.36 6.35 -11.75
C ILE A 298 -17.78 7.16 -10.53
N ARG A 299 -18.90 6.78 -9.90
CA ARG A 299 -19.37 7.42 -8.67
C ARG A 299 -18.67 6.81 -7.46
N SER A 300 -18.00 7.66 -6.68
CA SER A 300 -17.47 7.38 -5.36
C SER A 300 -18.07 8.37 -4.35
N SER A 301 -17.70 8.27 -3.10
CA SER A 301 -18.14 9.21 -2.07
C SER A 301 -16.94 9.95 -1.46
N ARG A 302 -17.14 11.23 -1.12
CA ARG A 302 -16.22 12.00 -0.29
C ARG A 302 -16.38 11.69 1.21
N VAL A 303 -17.42 10.95 1.58
CA VAL A 303 -17.60 10.46 2.96
C VAL A 303 -16.56 9.34 3.19
N PRO A 304 -15.75 9.40 4.25
CA PRO A 304 -14.60 8.52 4.41
C PRO A 304 -14.96 7.05 4.61
N ASP A 305 -16.10 6.78 5.26
CA ASP A 305 -16.54 5.43 5.60
C ASP A 305 -17.87 5.09 4.94
N GLY A 306 -18.12 3.80 4.70
CA GLY A 306 -19.32 3.30 4.03
C GLY A 306 -19.04 2.81 2.60
N PHE A 307 -20.07 2.73 1.79
CA PHE A 307 -19.96 2.32 0.39
C PHE A 307 -21.09 2.90 -0.47
N VAL A 308 -20.81 3.07 -1.75
CA VAL A 308 -21.78 3.58 -2.73
C VAL A 308 -22.62 2.42 -3.27
N LEU A 309 -23.93 2.51 -3.08
CA LEU A 309 -24.90 1.56 -3.65
C LEU A 309 -25.19 1.87 -5.11
N ARG A 310 -25.10 0.84 -5.95
CA ARG A 310 -25.49 0.95 -7.36
C ARG A 310 -27.00 1.10 -7.48
N ASN A 311 -27.45 1.98 -8.38
CA ASN A 311 -28.85 2.28 -8.68
C ASN A 311 -29.68 2.83 -7.49
N ALA A 312 -29.05 3.27 -6.39
CA ALA A 312 -29.79 3.81 -5.25
C ALA A 312 -30.08 5.31 -5.40
N GLU A 313 -29.03 6.13 -5.57
CA GLU A 313 -29.14 7.60 -5.68
C GLU A 313 -29.28 8.07 -7.13
N GLN A 314 -28.71 7.31 -8.04
CA GLN A 314 -28.72 7.57 -9.48
C GLN A 314 -29.06 6.28 -10.23
N PRO A 315 -29.75 6.34 -11.36
CA PRO A 315 -30.00 5.18 -12.20
C PRO A 315 -28.75 4.82 -13.00
N ASP A 316 -27.73 4.26 -12.32
CA ASP A 316 -26.41 3.99 -12.89
C ASP A 316 -26.47 3.12 -14.15
N ASP A 317 -27.34 2.11 -14.17
CA ASP A 317 -27.52 1.24 -15.35
C ASP A 317 -28.05 2.03 -16.56
N LYS A 318 -28.98 2.98 -16.33
CA LYS A 318 -29.53 3.84 -17.38
C LYS A 318 -28.50 4.82 -17.92
N TYR A 319 -27.64 5.34 -17.07
CA TYR A 319 -26.63 6.33 -17.43
C TYR A 319 -25.32 5.70 -17.88
N ASP A 320 -25.22 4.37 -17.80
CA ASP A 320 -24.00 3.61 -18.08
C ASP A 320 -22.81 4.11 -17.22
N TRP A 321 -23.10 4.30 -15.92
CA TRP A 321 -22.13 4.70 -14.92
C TRP A 321 -21.67 3.51 -14.07
N VAL A 322 -20.50 3.62 -13.50
CA VAL A 322 -19.90 2.64 -12.58
C VAL A 322 -19.94 3.19 -11.15
N VAL A 323 -20.05 2.34 -10.15
CA VAL A 323 -19.89 2.73 -8.75
C VAL A 323 -18.61 2.16 -8.16
N ALA A 324 -17.91 2.98 -7.40
CA ALA A 324 -16.64 2.60 -6.78
C ALA A 324 -16.79 1.70 -5.55
N HIS A 325 -18.03 1.40 -5.13
CA HIS A 325 -18.36 0.66 -3.93
C HIS A 325 -17.71 1.33 -2.69
N ASP A 326 -16.85 0.63 -1.95
CA ASP A 326 -16.22 1.10 -0.71
C ASP A 326 -14.83 1.76 -0.92
N LEU A 327 -14.47 2.04 -2.16
CA LEU A 327 -13.24 2.79 -2.45
C LEU A 327 -13.49 4.29 -2.39
N ASN A 328 -12.63 4.99 -1.64
CA ASN A 328 -12.58 6.45 -1.69
C ASN A 328 -12.16 6.95 -3.08
N PRO A 329 -12.36 8.24 -3.42
CA PRO A 329 -12.10 8.75 -4.76
C PRO A 329 -10.67 8.53 -5.26
N GLN A 330 -9.65 8.68 -4.41
CA GLN A 330 -8.25 8.51 -4.80
C GLN A 330 -7.91 7.05 -5.12
N LYS A 331 -8.41 6.09 -4.36
CA LYS A 331 -8.23 4.66 -4.67
C LYS A 331 -9.08 4.22 -5.86
N ALA A 332 -10.31 4.75 -5.98
CA ALA A 332 -11.13 4.52 -7.17
C ALA A 332 -10.41 5.00 -8.45
N ARG A 333 -9.68 6.14 -8.37
CA ARG A 333 -8.80 6.63 -9.45
C ARG A 333 -7.71 5.63 -9.80
N ILE A 334 -7.03 5.07 -8.79
CA ILE A 334 -5.97 4.07 -9.01
C ILE A 334 -6.52 2.82 -9.67
N LEU A 335 -7.65 2.26 -9.16
CA LEU A 335 -8.27 1.07 -9.76
C LEU A 335 -8.72 1.34 -11.20
N ALA A 336 -9.36 2.48 -11.46
CA ALA A 336 -9.78 2.86 -12.80
C ALA A 336 -8.58 2.99 -13.76
N ALA A 337 -7.49 3.65 -13.32
CA ALA A 337 -6.29 3.83 -14.13
C ALA A 337 -5.62 2.50 -14.50
N VAL A 338 -5.65 1.51 -13.60
CA VAL A 338 -5.16 0.15 -13.86
C VAL A 338 -6.15 -0.64 -14.72
N ALA A 339 -7.44 -0.65 -14.39
CA ALA A 339 -8.45 -1.43 -15.11
C ALA A 339 -8.60 -1.01 -16.57
N LEU A 340 -8.49 0.28 -16.86
CA LEU A 340 -8.55 0.84 -18.20
C LEU A 340 -7.35 0.50 -19.09
N THR A 341 -6.32 -0.15 -18.57
CA THR A 341 -5.28 -0.79 -19.38
C THR A 341 -5.76 -2.07 -20.05
N LYS A 342 -6.87 -2.67 -19.53
CA LYS A 342 -7.44 -3.94 -20.03
C LYS A 342 -8.79 -3.80 -20.69
N THR A 343 -9.67 -2.94 -20.16
CA THR A 343 -11.05 -2.86 -20.63
C THR A 343 -11.59 -1.43 -20.58
N VAL A 344 -12.46 -1.11 -21.52
CA VAL A 344 -13.27 0.10 -21.54
C VAL A 344 -14.77 -0.21 -21.39
N ASP A 345 -15.14 -1.47 -21.21
CA ASP A 345 -16.51 -1.91 -20.98
C ASP A 345 -16.95 -1.57 -19.54
N SER A 346 -18.02 -0.83 -19.39
CA SER A 346 -18.52 -0.34 -18.09
C SER A 346 -18.99 -1.47 -17.18
N LYS A 347 -19.54 -2.55 -17.75
CA LYS A 347 -20.00 -3.72 -16.98
C LYS A 347 -18.82 -4.50 -16.43
N GLU A 348 -17.76 -4.64 -17.23
CA GLU A 348 -16.53 -5.27 -16.80
C GLU A 348 -15.80 -4.41 -15.77
N LEU A 349 -15.76 -3.09 -15.95
CA LEU A 349 -15.26 -2.17 -14.93
C LEU A 349 -16.05 -2.32 -13.61
N GLN A 350 -17.38 -2.42 -13.69
CA GLN A 350 -18.20 -2.62 -12.49
C GLN A 350 -17.87 -3.94 -11.78
N ARG A 351 -17.67 -5.04 -12.53
CA ARG A 351 -17.22 -6.33 -11.95
C ARG A 351 -15.89 -6.15 -11.23
N ILE A 352 -14.94 -5.45 -11.85
CA ILE A 352 -13.62 -5.16 -11.27
C ILE A 352 -13.78 -4.37 -9.96
N PHE A 353 -14.56 -3.29 -9.93
CA PHE A 353 -14.79 -2.49 -8.73
C PHE A 353 -15.44 -3.28 -7.58
N TRP A 354 -16.19 -4.33 -7.86
CA TRP A 354 -16.74 -5.21 -6.83
C TRP A 354 -15.74 -6.23 -6.28
N GLN A 355 -14.75 -6.61 -7.08
CA GLN A 355 -13.82 -7.69 -6.72
C GLN A 355 -12.53 -7.17 -6.05
N TYR A 356 -12.15 -5.94 -6.34
CA TYR A 356 -10.89 -5.33 -5.86
C TYR A 356 -11.05 -4.25 -4.79
#